data_8296d084001eef109c5fa53bbc5b7ea5
#
_entry.id   8296d084001eef109c5fa53bbc5b7ea5
#
_cell.length_a   1.000
_cell.length_b   1.000
_cell.length_c   1.000
_cell.angle_alpha   90.00
_cell.angle_beta   90.00
_cell.angle_gamma   90.00
#
_symmetry.space_group_name_H-M   'P 1'
#
loop_
_entity.id
_entity.type
_entity.pdbx_description
1 polymer ?
#
loop_
_entity_poly.entity_id
_entity_poly.type
_entity_poly.pdbx_seq_one_letter_code
_entity_poly.pdbx_strand_id
1 'polypeptide(L)'
;SAQMCGMKVVVVNCDEDGNVDIEDLKNKAEKHSKDLAALMVTYPSTHGVFEEKIMEICDIIHKLGGQVYMDGANLNALVGVAKPGKFGPDVCHINLHKTFCIPHGGGGPGMGPIACGKHLADFLPTHKVIKESGPEKGMGAVSAAPWGSSSILPISWMYIKMMGAEGLKKASQVSILNANYISKKLSNDYKVLYTGKNGNVAHECIIDIRPIKASSGISEEDLAKRLIDFGYHAPTMSWPVAGTIMIEPTESENLEEIDKFCNALIKIKKEINLVESSKFDKIDNPLKNAPH
;
A
#
# COMPACT_ATOMS: atom_id res chain seq x y z
N SER A 1 15.04 3.85 3.82
CA SER A 1 15.78 2.69 4.37
C SER A 1 17.11 2.48 3.65
N ALA A 2 17.15 2.33 2.31
CA ALA A 2 18.38 2.05 1.56
C ALA A 2 19.48 3.09 1.81
N GLN A 3 19.16 4.37 1.78
CA GLN A 3 20.11 5.45 2.09
C GLN A 3 20.67 5.35 3.52
N MET A 4 19.83 4.97 4.50
CA MET A 4 20.28 4.77 5.88
C MET A 4 21.26 3.59 6.01
N CYS A 5 21.19 2.63 5.09
CA CYS A 5 22.16 1.53 4.97
C CYS A 5 23.40 1.89 4.13
N GLY A 6 23.57 3.15 3.73
CA GLY A 6 24.68 3.60 2.91
C GLY A 6 24.56 3.23 1.42
N MET A 7 23.40 2.78 0.97
CA MET A 7 23.17 2.40 -0.43
C MET A 7 22.82 3.61 -1.28
N LYS A 8 23.27 3.63 -2.53
CA LYS A 8 22.82 4.57 -3.54
C LYS A 8 21.47 4.13 -4.09
N VAL A 9 20.48 5.01 -4.03
CA VAL A 9 19.15 4.73 -4.59
C VAL A 9 19.08 5.15 -6.05
N VAL A 10 18.62 4.24 -6.90
CA VAL A 10 18.29 4.48 -8.30
C VAL A 10 16.80 4.19 -8.47
N VAL A 11 16.02 5.22 -8.78
CA VAL A 11 14.56 5.10 -8.92
C VAL A 11 14.24 4.45 -10.27
N VAL A 12 13.39 3.43 -10.25
CA VAL A 12 12.79 2.82 -11.44
C VAL A 12 11.41 3.45 -11.67
N ASN A 13 11.11 3.80 -12.91
CA ASN A 13 9.84 4.41 -13.26
C ASN A 13 8.70 3.37 -13.26
N CYS A 14 7.48 3.88 -13.18
CA CYS A 14 6.28 3.10 -13.48
C CYS A 14 5.76 3.48 -14.87
N ASP A 15 5.06 2.54 -15.50
CA ASP A 15 4.34 2.78 -16.74
C ASP A 15 3.03 3.56 -16.50
N GLU A 16 2.28 3.83 -17.57
CA GLU A 16 1.01 4.58 -17.50
C GLU A 16 -0.11 3.84 -16.75
N ASP A 17 0.02 2.52 -16.61
CA ASP A 17 -0.93 1.66 -15.90
C ASP A 17 -0.55 1.47 -14.41
N GLY A 18 0.54 2.09 -13.96
CA GLY A 18 1.03 2.02 -12.57
C GLY A 18 1.85 0.78 -12.25
N ASN A 19 2.24 -0.02 -13.25
CA ASN A 19 3.16 -1.14 -13.09
C ASN A 19 4.62 -0.67 -13.20
N VAL A 20 5.56 -1.51 -12.79
CA VAL A 20 6.99 -1.24 -13.00
C VAL A 20 7.32 -1.23 -14.48
N ASP A 21 7.97 -0.17 -14.96
CA ASP A 21 8.49 -0.11 -16.32
C ASP A 21 9.67 -1.08 -16.46
N ILE A 22 9.41 -2.19 -17.16
CA ILE A 22 10.37 -3.30 -17.31
C ILE A 22 11.61 -2.87 -18.09
N GLU A 23 11.46 -2.02 -19.11
CA GLU A 23 12.59 -1.56 -19.92
C GLU A 23 13.48 -0.62 -19.09
N ASP A 24 12.88 0.30 -18.34
CA ASP A 24 13.62 1.17 -17.43
C ASP A 24 14.32 0.36 -16.34
N LEU A 25 13.66 -0.66 -15.78
CA LEU A 25 14.25 -1.59 -14.81
C LEU A 25 15.48 -2.29 -15.39
N LYS A 26 15.36 -2.90 -16.58
CA LYS A 26 16.47 -3.61 -17.25
C LYS A 26 17.64 -2.69 -17.48
N ASN A 27 17.41 -1.56 -18.11
CA ASN A 27 18.44 -0.56 -18.43
C ASN A 27 19.18 -0.09 -17.19
N LYS A 28 18.47 0.21 -16.09
CA LYS A 28 19.08 0.66 -14.85
C LYS A 28 19.82 -0.46 -14.12
N ALA A 29 19.24 -1.66 -14.06
CA ALA A 29 19.86 -2.81 -13.42
C ALA A 29 21.16 -3.22 -14.15
N GLU A 30 21.17 -3.27 -15.48
CA GLU A 30 22.36 -3.55 -16.28
C GLU A 30 23.44 -2.47 -16.11
N LYS A 31 23.05 -1.19 -16.18
CA LYS A 31 23.96 -0.06 -15.98
C LYS A 31 24.67 -0.11 -14.62
N HIS A 32 23.99 -0.57 -13.59
CA HIS A 32 24.48 -0.64 -12.23
C HIS A 32 24.83 -2.06 -11.77
N SER A 33 24.93 -3.02 -12.68
CA SER A 33 25.11 -4.45 -12.38
C SER A 33 26.30 -4.79 -11.48
N LYS A 34 27.39 -4.00 -11.56
CA LYS A 34 28.59 -4.21 -10.72
C LYS A 34 28.34 -3.90 -9.23
N ASP A 35 27.40 -3.02 -8.94
CA ASP A 35 27.11 -2.51 -7.59
C ASP A 35 25.65 -2.79 -7.18
N LEU A 36 24.92 -3.59 -7.97
CA LEU A 36 23.52 -3.91 -7.73
C LEU A 36 23.37 -4.78 -6.49
N ALA A 37 22.92 -4.20 -5.40
CA ALA A 37 22.68 -4.92 -4.16
C ALA A 37 21.26 -5.50 -4.10
N ALA A 38 20.23 -4.65 -4.32
CA ALA A 38 18.85 -5.07 -4.23
C ALA A 38 17.88 -4.16 -5.01
N LEU A 39 16.74 -4.72 -5.36
CA LEU A 39 15.52 -3.98 -5.73
C LEU A 39 14.58 -3.99 -4.52
N MET A 40 13.97 -2.85 -4.21
CA MET A 40 12.83 -2.79 -3.29
C MET A 40 11.55 -2.55 -4.09
N VAL A 41 10.55 -3.40 -3.88
CA VAL A 41 9.25 -3.33 -4.56
C VAL A 41 8.12 -3.57 -3.55
N THR A 42 7.04 -2.81 -3.65
CA THR A 42 5.81 -3.01 -2.87
C THR A 42 4.85 -3.90 -3.67
N TYR A 43 4.29 -4.94 -3.04
CA TYR A 43 3.35 -5.85 -3.71
C TYR A 43 2.18 -6.23 -2.79
N PRO A 44 0.90 -6.03 -3.22
CA PRO A 44 0.50 -5.21 -4.38
C PRO A 44 1.04 -3.79 -4.32
N SER A 45 1.12 -3.11 -5.47
CA SER A 45 1.72 -1.78 -5.53
C SER A 45 0.84 -0.73 -4.84
N THR A 46 1.46 0.35 -4.37
CA THR A 46 0.74 1.53 -3.84
C THR A 46 -0.05 2.30 -4.91
N HIS A 47 0.08 1.91 -6.18
CA HIS A 47 -0.78 2.39 -7.27
C HIS A 47 -2.15 1.68 -7.31
N GLY A 48 -2.40 0.77 -6.36
CA GLY A 48 -3.67 0.03 -6.28
C GLY A 48 -3.81 -1.08 -7.31
N VAL A 49 -2.72 -1.60 -7.85
CA VAL A 49 -2.72 -2.69 -8.85
C VAL A 49 -1.81 -3.83 -8.42
N PHE A 50 -2.16 -5.04 -8.84
CA PHE A 50 -1.24 -6.17 -8.79
C PHE A 50 -0.24 -6.05 -9.94
N GLU A 51 1.06 -6.00 -9.60
CA GLU A 51 2.13 -6.04 -10.59
C GLU A 51 2.11 -7.39 -11.32
N GLU A 52 1.68 -7.37 -12.59
CA GLU A 52 1.50 -8.61 -13.36
C GLU A 52 2.81 -9.33 -13.68
N LYS A 53 3.91 -8.57 -13.75
CA LYS A 53 5.24 -9.07 -14.11
C LYS A 53 6.17 -9.27 -12.92
N ILE A 54 5.63 -9.41 -11.71
CA ILE A 54 6.45 -9.50 -10.48
C ILE A 54 7.50 -10.62 -10.56
N MET A 55 7.20 -11.76 -11.18
CA MET A 55 8.16 -12.85 -11.36
C MET A 55 9.28 -12.47 -12.33
N GLU A 56 8.95 -11.80 -13.46
CA GLU A 56 9.94 -11.29 -14.41
C GLU A 56 10.85 -10.24 -13.76
N ILE A 57 10.27 -9.34 -12.95
CA ILE A 57 11.01 -8.33 -12.18
C ILE A 57 12.05 -8.99 -11.27
N CYS A 58 11.63 -9.99 -10.50
CA CYS A 58 12.53 -10.75 -9.63
C CYS A 58 13.65 -11.42 -10.43
N ASP A 59 13.31 -12.08 -11.54
CA ASP A 59 14.27 -12.78 -12.40
C ASP A 59 15.33 -11.85 -13.01
N ILE A 60 14.94 -10.65 -13.42
CA ILE A 60 15.87 -9.63 -13.96
C ILE A 60 16.93 -9.29 -12.91
N ILE A 61 16.51 -9.03 -11.69
CA ILE A 61 17.42 -8.64 -10.59
C ILE A 61 18.33 -9.82 -10.19
N HIS A 62 17.78 -11.02 -10.06
CA HIS A 62 18.54 -12.20 -9.70
C HIS A 62 19.59 -12.56 -10.74
N LYS A 63 19.29 -12.47 -12.04
CA LYS A 63 20.25 -12.70 -13.14
C LYS A 63 21.45 -11.76 -13.09
N LEU A 64 21.30 -10.60 -12.49
CA LEU A 64 22.36 -9.62 -12.31
C LEU A 64 23.01 -9.65 -10.91
N GLY A 65 22.67 -10.67 -10.10
CA GLY A 65 23.26 -10.91 -8.77
C GLY A 65 22.64 -10.10 -7.62
N GLY A 66 21.61 -9.31 -7.89
CA GLY A 66 20.89 -8.55 -6.86
C GLY A 66 19.87 -9.39 -6.11
N GLN A 67 19.37 -8.86 -4.98
CA GLN A 67 18.30 -9.45 -4.18
C GLN A 67 17.01 -8.64 -4.35
N VAL A 68 15.85 -9.26 -4.09
CA VAL A 68 14.57 -8.57 -4.12
C VAL A 68 13.99 -8.44 -2.71
N TYR A 69 13.85 -7.19 -2.27
CA TYR A 69 13.19 -6.83 -1.02
C TYR A 69 11.73 -6.44 -1.31
N MET A 70 10.80 -7.26 -0.86
CA MET A 70 9.38 -6.98 -0.97
C MET A 70 8.90 -6.20 0.25
N ASP A 71 8.34 -5.03 0.02
CA ASP A 71 7.54 -4.33 1.03
C ASP A 71 6.21 -5.08 1.19
N GLY A 72 6.04 -5.70 2.34
CA GLY A 72 4.85 -6.47 2.71
C GLY A 72 3.79 -5.65 3.46
N ALA A 73 3.83 -4.31 3.36
CA ALA A 73 2.83 -3.45 3.99
C ALA A 73 1.40 -3.78 3.53
N ASN A 74 1.24 -4.23 2.30
CA ASN A 74 -0.04 -4.58 1.68
C ASN A 74 -0.38 -6.08 1.76
N LEU A 75 0.20 -6.80 2.73
CA LEU A 75 0.00 -8.25 2.88
C LEU A 75 -1.47 -8.64 3.13
N ASN A 76 -2.29 -7.74 3.63
CA ASN A 76 -3.74 -7.92 3.79
C ASN A 76 -4.46 -8.28 2.47
N ALA A 77 -3.91 -7.90 1.33
CA ALA A 77 -4.42 -8.33 0.02
C ALA A 77 -3.90 -9.71 -0.43
N LEU A 78 -2.96 -10.33 0.31
CA LEU A 78 -2.25 -11.53 -0.11
C LEU A 78 -2.51 -12.76 0.76
N VAL A 79 -2.85 -12.59 2.05
CA VAL A 79 -2.96 -13.71 3.00
C VAL A 79 -3.93 -14.76 2.49
N GLY A 80 -3.45 -16.00 2.35
CA GLY A 80 -4.22 -17.11 1.84
C GLY A 80 -4.51 -17.10 0.33
N VAL A 81 -4.14 -16.02 -0.39
CA VAL A 81 -4.35 -15.83 -1.83
C VAL A 81 -3.04 -15.97 -2.60
N ALA A 82 -1.97 -15.32 -2.15
CA ALA A 82 -0.65 -15.39 -2.76
C ALA A 82 0.43 -15.71 -1.71
N LYS A 83 1.56 -16.24 -2.17
CA LYS A 83 2.69 -16.64 -1.32
C LYS A 83 3.96 -15.95 -1.81
N PRO A 84 4.40 -14.84 -1.17
CA PRO A 84 5.60 -14.10 -1.59
C PRO A 84 6.82 -14.99 -1.84
N GLY A 85 7.12 -15.92 -0.95
CA GLY A 85 8.24 -16.84 -1.11
C GLY A 85 8.18 -17.78 -2.32
N LYS A 86 7.10 -17.72 -3.14
CA LYS A 86 6.96 -18.54 -4.36
C LYS A 86 7.07 -17.73 -5.65
N PHE A 87 7.01 -16.41 -5.59
CA PHE A 87 7.10 -15.57 -6.79
C PHE A 87 8.36 -14.70 -6.86
N GLY A 88 9.33 -14.93 -5.96
CA GLY A 88 10.70 -14.49 -6.16
C GLY A 88 11.33 -13.59 -5.10
N PRO A 89 10.60 -12.85 -4.22
CA PRO A 89 11.27 -12.02 -3.22
C PRO A 89 12.17 -12.81 -2.28
N ASP A 90 13.33 -12.23 -1.98
CA ASP A 90 14.32 -12.80 -1.06
C ASP A 90 14.08 -12.37 0.37
N VAL A 91 13.52 -11.18 0.56
CA VAL A 91 13.17 -10.61 1.87
C VAL A 91 11.78 -10.01 1.79
N CYS A 92 11.00 -10.17 2.87
CA CYS A 92 9.72 -9.51 3.03
C CYS A 92 9.56 -9.03 4.47
N HIS A 93 9.30 -7.75 4.68
CA HIS A 93 8.84 -7.29 5.97
C HIS A 93 7.32 -7.30 6.06
N ILE A 94 6.79 -7.41 7.26
CA ILE A 94 5.35 -7.49 7.53
C ILE A 94 4.96 -6.41 8.52
N ASN A 95 3.92 -5.64 8.19
CA ASN A 95 3.33 -4.66 9.09
C ASN A 95 2.19 -5.31 9.89
N LEU A 96 2.47 -5.74 11.12
CA LEU A 96 1.44 -6.35 11.96
C LEU A 96 0.30 -5.38 12.30
N HIS A 97 0.58 -4.08 12.37
CA HIS A 97 -0.41 -3.02 12.62
C HIS A 97 -1.34 -2.74 11.42
N LYS A 98 -1.10 -3.38 10.29
CA LYS A 98 -2.00 -3.36 9.12
C LYS A 98 -2.74 -4.69 9.00
N THR A 99 -2.03 -5.77 8.73
CA THR A 99 -2.60 -7.07 8.38
C THR A 99 -3.04 -7.89 9.60
N PHE A 100 -2.41 -7.71 10.78
CA PHE A 100 -2.56 -8.60 11.93
C PHE A 100 -2.95 -7.90 13.23
N CYS A 101 -3.68 -6.80 13.13
CA CYS A 101 -4.48 -6.16 14.18
C CYS A 101 -3.72 -5.59 15.39
N ILE A 102 -2.39 -5.51 15.42
CA ILE A 102 -1.76 -4.82 16.54
C ILE A 102 -2.02 -3.31 16.46
N PRO A 103 -2.05 -2.59 17.60
CA PRO A 103 -2.21 -1.15 17.58
C PRO A 103 -1.00 -0.48 16.92
N HIS A 104 -1.26 0.54 16.09
CA HIS A 104 -0.22 1.46 15.60
C HIS A 104 0.06 2.55 16.62
N GLY A 105 -0.98 3.03 17.27
CA GLY A 105 -0.94 3.86 18.49
C GLY A 105 -0.13 5.15 18.39
N GLY A 106 -0.16 5.83 17.24
CA GLY A 106 0.61 7.06 17.07
C GLY A 106 2.13 6.86 17.18
N GLY A 107 2.63 5.72 16.74
CA GLY A 107 4.02 5.30 16.87
C GLY A 107 4.22 4.28 18.00
N GLY A 108 3.18 3.57 18.37
CA GLY A 108 3.12 2.58 19.43
C GLY A 108 4.15 1.46 19.37
N PRO A 109 3.91 0.35 20.07
CA PRO A 109 4.95 -0.68 20.26
C PRO A 109 5.48 -1.18 18.92
N GLY A 110 6.79 -1.09 18.74
CA GLY A 110 7.48 -1.46 17.50
C GLY A 110 7.53 -2.99 17.33
N MET A 111 6.94 -3.50 16.27
CA MET A 111 7.02 -4.89 15.86
C MET A 111 6.88 -4.99 14.35
N GLY A 112 7.91 -5.53 13.69
CA GLY A 112 7.95 -5.71 12.25
C GLY A 112 8.68 -7.01 11.90
N PRO A 113 7.98 -8.15 11.80
CA PRO A 113 8.60 -9.40 11.38
C PRO A 113 9.24 -9.29 10.01
N ILE A 114 10.40 -9.92 9.86
CA ILE A 114 11.12 -10.09 8.60
C ILE A 114 11.12 -11.57 8.26
N ALA A 115 10.69 -11.91 7.05
CA ALA A 115 10.91 -13.21 6.43
C ALA A 115 12.00 -13.08 5.37
N CYS A 116 12.92 -14.05 5.30
CA CYS A 116 13.96 -14.05 4.27
C CYS A 116 14.22 -15.45 3.70
N GLY A 117 14.83 -15.48 2.51
CA GLY A 117 15.35 -16.71 1.93
C GLY A 117 16.47 -17.31 2.77
N LYS A 118 16.62 -18.64 2.73
CA LYS A 118 17.62 -19.37 3.54
C LYS A 118 19.05 -18.83 3.34
N HIS A 119 19.39 -18.39 2.14
CA HIS A 119 20.72 -17.84 1.80
C HIS A 119 21.03 -16.51 2.52
N LEU A 120 20.02 -15.82 3.04
CA LEU A 120 20.17 -14.57 3.79
C LEU A 120 20.09 -14.78 5.32
N ALA A 121 19.79 -15.99 5.79
CA ALA A 121 19.57 -16.26 7.21
C ALA A 121 20.80 -15.91 8.08
N ASP A 122 22.01 -16.17 7.59
CA ASP A 122 23.26 -15.88 8.31
C ASP A 122 23.57 -14.37 8.43
N PHE A 123 22.84 -13.53 7.71
CA PHE A 123 22.99 -12.06 7.75
C PHE A 123 21.94 -11.37 8.64
N LEU A 124 21.05 -12.13 9.26
CA LEU A 124 20.04 -11.57 10.18
C LEU A 124 20.69 -10.98 11.43
N PRO A 125 20.00 -10.01 12.09
CA PRO A 125 20.49 -9.44 13.35
C PRO A 125 20.68 -10.51 14.43
N THR A 126 21.65 -10.28 15.30
CA THR A 126 21.95 -11.09 16.51
C THR A 126 21.87 -10.24 17.75
N HIS A 127 21.96 -10.85 18.92
CA HIS A 127 22.03 -10.12 20.17
C HIS A 127 23.07 -10.76 21.11
N LYS A 128 23.93 -9.95 21.71
CA LYS A 128 25.04 -10.44 22.56
C LYS A 128 24.57 -11.23 23.79
N VAL A 129 23.43 -10.82 24.34
CA VAL A 129 22.86 -11.42 25.58
C VAL A 129 21.86 -12.52 25.26
N ILE A 130 21.08 -12.35 24.20
CA ILE A 130 19.99 -13.27 23.82
C ILE A 130 20.43 -14.04 22.58
N LYS A 131 21.09 -15.17 22.77
CA LYS A 131 21.67 -15.96 21.66
C LYS A 131 20.61 -16.53 20.72
N GLU A 132 19.40 -16.80 21.23
CA GLU A 132 18.29 -17.38 20.49
C GLU A 132 17.63 -16.40 19.52
N SER A 133 18.01 -15.11 19.55
CA SER A 133 17.38 -14.06 18.72
C SER A 133 17.88 -14.00 17.29
N GLY A 134 18.89 -14.75 16.91
CA GLY A 134 19.45 -14.72 15.56
C GLY A 134 20.52 -15.78 15.32
N PRO A 135 21.13 -15.80 14.13
CA PRO A 135 22.17 -16.76 13.78
C PRO A 135 23.47 -16.50 14.59
N GLU A 136 24.28 -17.53 14.75
CA GLU A 136 25.53 -17.44 15.51
C GLU A 136 26.51 -16.38 14.96
N LYS A 137 26.54 -16.21 13.62
CA LYS A 137 27.48 -15.32 12.91
C LYS A 137 26.78 -14.07 12.32
N GLY A 138 25.62 -13.69 12.81
CA GLY A 138 24.87 -12.55 12.26
C GLY A 138 25.54 -11.20 12.48
N MET A 139 24.93 -10.18 11.91
CA MET A 139 25.52 -8.84 11.82
C MET A 139 25.61 -8.06 13.14
N GLY A 140 25.12 -8.57 14.22
CA GLY A 140 25.03 -7.86 15.49
C GLY A 140 23.62 -7.33 15.81
N ALA A 141 23.48 -6.63 16.93
CA ALA A 141 22.19 -6.11 17.37
C ALA A 141 21.77 -4.88 16.57
N VAL A 142 20.53 -4.88 16.10
CA VAL A 142 19.88 -3.71 15.47
C VAL A 142 19.14 -2.87 16.49
N SER A 143 18.62 -3.50 17.55
CA SER A 143 17.94 -2.83 18.65
C SER A 143 18.25 -3.50 19.99
N ALA A 144 18.03 -2.79 21.09
CA ALA A 144 18.20 -3.34 22.44
C ALA A 144 17.22 -4.46 22.77
N ALA A 145 16.02 -4.42 22.19
CA ALA A 145 15.00 -5.46 22.31
C ALA A 145 14.96 -6.27 21.00
N PRO A 146 15.58 -7.48 20.95
CA PRO A 146 15.75 -8.23 19.69
C PRO A 146 14.43 -8.66 19.04
N TRP A 147 13.38 -8.84 19.84
CA TRP A 147 12.04 -9.19 19.35
C TRP A 147 11.06 -8.00 19.41
N GLY A 148 11.57 -6.77 19.44
CA GLY A 148 10.75 -5.56 19.53
C GLY A 148 9.85 -5.57 20.78
N SER A 149 8.63 -5.04 20.67
CA SER A 149 7.63 -5.03 21.73
C SER A 149 6.82 -6.33 21.73
N SER A 150 7.45 -7.44 22.10
CA SER A 150 6.89 -8.79 21.96
C SER A 150 5.59 -9.03 22.72
N SER A 151 5.28 -8.22 23.74
CA SER A 151 4.02 -8.30 24.52
C SER A 151 2.76 -8.06 23.68
N ILE A 152 2.87 -7.48 22.49
CA ILE A 152 1.72 -7.29 21.58
C ILE A 152 1.47 -8.48 20.65
N LEU A 153 2.39 -9.42 20.53
CA LEU A 153 2.24 -10.61 19.67
C LEU A 153 1.02 -11.48 20.00
N PRO A 154 0.57 -11.62 21.27
CA PRO A 154 -0.67 -12.31 21.59
C PRO A 154 -1.89 -11.78 20.83
N ILE A 155 -1.93 -10.47 20.49
CA ILE A 155 -3.02 -9.87 19.71
C ILE A 155 -3.07 -10.50 18.31
N SER A 156 -1.95 -10.50 17.59
CA SER A 156 -1.87 -11.14 16.26
C SER A 156 -2.13 -12.65 16.33
N TRP A 157 -1.61 -13.31 17.36
CA TRP A 157 -1.83 -14.74 17.57
C TRP A 157 -3.30 -15.07 17.78
N MET A 158 -4.01 -14.32 18.63
CA MET A 158 -5.46 -14.49 18.84
C MET A 158 -6.25 -14.22 17.56
N TYR A 159 -5.94 -13.13 16.86
CA TYR A 159 -6.56 -12.80 15.59
C TYR A 159 -6.44 -13.96 14.58
N ILE A 160 -5.22 -14.47 14.38
CA ILE A 160 -4.96 -15.60 13.48
C ILE A 160 -5.73 -16.85 13.93
N LYS A 161 -5.78 -17.13 15.24
CA LYS A 161 -6.51 -18.28 15.79
C LYS A 161 -8.02 -18.16 15.64
N MET A 162 -8.56 -16.98 15.86
CA MET A 162 -10.01 -16.71 15.70
C MET A 162 -10.45 -16.77 14.25
N MET A 163 -9.67 -16.20 13.35
CA MET A 163 -9.97 -16.19 11.92
C MET A 163 -9.77 -17.56 11.26
N GLY A 164 -8.73 -18.28 11.64
CA GLY A 164 -8.31 -19.49 10.96
C GLY A 164 -7.87 -19.24 9.52
N ALA A 165 -7.48 -20.30 8.82
CA ALA A 165 -7.00 -20.20 7.44
C ALA A 165 -8.06 -19.66 6.46
N GLU A 166 -9.27 -20.14 6.58
CA GLU A 166 -10.39 -19.73 5.71
C GLU A 166 -10.83 -18.29 6.00
N GLY A 167 -10.89 -17.87 7.27
CA GLY A 167 -11.23 -16.50 7.63
C GLY A 167 -10.21 -15.50 7.14
N LEU A 168 -8.93 -15.77 7.30
CA LEU A 168 -7.84 -14.90 6.80
C LEU A 168 -7.86 -14.78 5.27
N LYS A 169 -8.07 -15.90 4.56
CA LYS A 169 -8.24 -15.89 3.10
C LYS A 169 -9.45 -15.07 2.68
N LYS A 170 -10.58 -15.26 3.36
CA LYS A 170 -11.80 -14.51 3.10
C LYS A 170 -11.61 -13.01 3.34
N ALA A 171 -10.89 -12.61 4.40
CA ALA A 171 -10.55 -11.22 4.67
C ALA A 171 -9.81 -10.58 3.49
N SER A 172 -8.75 -11.24 2.97
CA SER A 172 -8.04 -10.77 1.78
C SER A 172 -8.94 -10.65 0.55
N GLN A 173 -9.81 -11.63 0.33
CA GLN A 173 -10.75 -11.60 -0.81
C GLN A 173 -11.77 -10.47 -0.67
N VAL A 174 -12.29 -10.22 0.53
CA VAL A 174 -13.25 -9.15 0.79
C VAL A 174 -12.60 -7.77 0.64
N SER A 175 -11.37 -7.57 1.10
CA SER A 175 -10.68 -6.30 0.92
C SER A 175 -10.52 -5.93 -0.56
N ILE A 176 -10.15 -6.91 -1.40
CA ILE A 176 -10.06 -6.73 -2.85
C ILE A 176 -11.44 -6.47 -3.46
N LEU A 177 -12.46 -7.24 -3.05
CA LEU A 177 -13.83 -7.07 -3.53
C LEU A 177 -14.37 -5.68 -3.21
N ASN A 178 -14.18 -5.20 -1.97
CA ASN A 178 -14.65 -3.89 -1.53
C ASN A 178 -14.02 -2.75 -2.34
N ALA A 179 -12.71 -2.79 -2.57
CA ALA A 179 -12.01 -1.79 -3.39
C ALA A 179 -12.53 -1.77 -4.84
N ASN A 180 -12.74 -2.95 -5.43
CA ASN A 180 -13.31 -3.07 -6.77
C ASN A 180 -14.76 -2.60 -6.84
N TYR A 181 -15.55 -2.86 -5.82
CA TYR A 181 -16.93 -2.37 -5.72
C TYR A 181 -16.95 -0.83 -5.71
N ILE A 182 -16.13 -0.19 -4.87
CA ILE A 182 -15.99 1.27 -4.82
C ILE A 182 -15.54 1.82 -6.18
N SER A 183 -14.47 1.27 -6.73
CA SER A 183 -13.93 1.66 -8.04
C SER A 183 -15.02 1.64 -9.13
N LYS A 184 -15.79 0.56 -9.19
CA LYS A 184 -16.88 0.42 -10.16
C LYS A 184 -18.04 1.37 -9.90
N LYS A 185 -18.44 1.53 -8.64
CA LYS A 185 -19.56 2.41 -8.26
C LYS A 185 -19.28 3.88 -8.53
N LEU A 186 -18.03 4.30 -8.38
CA LEU A 186 -17.61 5.68 -8.61
C LEU A 186 -17.20 5.98 -10.06
N SER A 187 -17.07 5.00 -10.93
CA SER A 187 -16.47 5.13 -12.26
C SER A 187 -17.16 6.12 -13.21
N ASN A 188 -18.45 6.44 -12.97
CA ASN A 188 -19.18 7.42 -13.76
C ASN A 188 -18.96 8.87 -13.30
N ASP A 189 -18.52 9.06 -12.06
CA ASP A 189 -18.36 10.37 -11.43
C ASP A 189 -16.90 10.75 -11.28
N TYR A 190 -16.01 9.77 -11.10
CA TYR A 190 -14.60 9.96 -10.83
C TYR A 190 -13.75 9.02 -11.68
N LYS A 191 -12.62 9.52 -12.16
CA LYS A 191 -11.63 8.71 -12.87
C LYS A 191 -10.82 7.88 -11.88
N VAL A 192 -10.87 6.56 -11.97
CA VAL A 192 -9.88 5.67 -11.35
C VAL A 192 -8.59 5.76 -12.17
N LEU A 193 -7.49 6.12 -11.53
CA LEU A 193 -6.25 6.44 -12.24
C LEU A 193 -5.57 5.20 -12.79
N TYR A 194 -5.47 4.14 -11.99
CA TYR A 194 -4.79 2.89 -12.35
C TYR A 194 -5.70 1.69 -12.19
N THR A 195 -5.66 0.81 -13.16
CA THR A 195 -6.33 -0.50 -13.12
C THR A 195 -5.45 -1.54 -13.78
N GLY A 196 -5.60 -2.81 -13.40
CA GLY A 196 -5.03 -3.92 -14.16
C GLY A 196 -5.72 -4.09 -15.52
N LYS A 197 -5.21 -4.99 -16.36
CA LYS A 197 -5.69 -5.24 -17.75
C LYS A 197 -7.18 -5.52 -17.87
N ASN A 198 -7.79 -6.07 -16.81
CA ASN A 198 -9.23 -6.38 -16.79
C ASN A 198 -10.08 -5.24 -16.20
N GLY A 199 -9.52 -4.05 -15.98
CA GLY A 199 -10.19 -2.90 -15.38
C GLY A 199 -10.44 -3.05 -13.88
N ASN A 200 -9.77 -3.99 -13.20
CA ASN A 200 -9.88 -4.21 -11.76
C ASN A 200 -8.70 -3.57 -11.02
N VAL A 201 -8.95 -3.21 -9.77
CA VAL A 201 -7.93 -2.74 -8.81
C VAL A 201 -7.56 -3.86 -7.82
N ALA A 202 -6.51 -3.66 -7.03
CA ALA A 202 -6.13 -4.54 -5.93
C ALA A 202 -7.06 -4.30 -4.71
N HIS A 203 -6.50 -4.02 -3.54
CA HIS A 203 -7.25 -3.77 -2.30
C HIS A 203 -7.51 -2.29 -2.03
N GLU A 204 -7.01 -1.42 -2.88
CA GLU A 204 -7.17 0.03 -2.84
C GLU A 204 -7.38 0.58 -4.24
N CYS A 205 -7.99 1.75 -4.37
CA CYS A 205 -8.14 2.43 -5.65
C CYS A 205 -7.72 3.90 -5.55
N ILE A 206 -7.08 4.37 -6.62
CA ILE A 206 -6.57 5.75 -6.73
C ILE A 206 -7.54 6.55 -7.60
N ILE A 207 -8.14 7.56 -7.02
CA ILE A 207 -9.06 8.48 -7.71
C ILE A 207 -8.31 9.75 -8.13
N ASP A 208 -8.38 10.07 -9.42
CA ASP A 208 -7.72 11.24 -9.99
C ASP A 208 -8.60 12.50 -9.85
N ILE A 209 -8.18 13.45 -9.02
CA ILE A 209 -8.89 14.73 -8.79
C ILE A 209 -8.33 15.85 -9.67
N ARG A 210 -7.22 15.66 -10.37
CA ARG A 210 -6.58 16.69 -11.20
C ARG A 210 -7.49 17.26 -12.28
N PRO A 211 -8.29 16.47 -13.03
CA PRO A 211 -9.24 17.01 -14.01
C PRO A 211 -10.31 17.88 -13.36
N ILE A 212 -10.81 17.47 -12.18
CA ILE A 212 -11.80 18.21 -11.39
C ILE A 212 -11.20 19.56 -10.92
N LYS A 213 -9.97 19.52 -10.41
CA LYS A 213 -9.26 20.74 -9.98
C LYS A 213 -9.06 21.71 -11.13
N ALA A 214 -8.74 21.21 -12.32
CA ALA A 214 -8.55 22.05 -13.51
C ALA A 214 -9.84 22.72 -13.95
N SER A 215 -11.01 22.06 -13.88
CA SER A 215 -12.29 22.59 -14.35
C SER A 215 -12.99 23.48 -13.30
N SER A 216 -12.98 23.07 -12.04
CA SER A 216 -13.77 23.71 -10.96
C SER A 216 -12.93 24.52 -9.97
N GLY A 217 -11.62 24.29 -9.88
CA GLY A 217 -10.76 24.80 -8.81
C GLY A 217 -10.86 24.02 -7.50
N ILE A 218 -11.69 22.98 -7.42
CA ILE A 218 -11.85 22.12 -6.23
C ILE A 218 -10.73 21.10 -6.18
N SER A 219 -9.96 21.12 -5.10
CA SER A 219 -8.80 20.25 -4.90
C SER A 219 -9.16 18.95 -4.16
N GLU A 220 -8.20 18.02 -4.11
CA GLU A 220 -8.26 16.84 -3.28
C GLU A 220 -8.42 17.16 -1.78
N GLU A 221 -7.84 18.29 -1.32
CA GLU A 221 -8.01 18.79 0.05
C GLU A 221 -9.43 19.27 0.32
N ASP A 222 -10.03 20.03 -0.60
CA ASP A 222 -11.40 20.48 -0.47
C ASP A 222 -12.37 19.29 -0.40
N LEU A 223 -12.16 18.28 -1.25
CA LEU A 223 -12.95 17.06 -1.25
C LEU A 223 -12.79 16.29 0.07
N ALA A 224 -11.57 16.16 0.56
CA ALA A 224 -11.27 15.49 1.82
C ALA A 224 -11.96 16.20 3.02
N LYS A 225 -11.87 17.52 3.10
CA LYS A 225 -12.57 18.31 4.12
C LYS A 225 -14.09 18.18 4.01
N ARG A 226 -14.61 18.16 2.78
CA ARG A 226 -16.06 17.98 2.58
C ARG A 226 -16.54 16.60 3.00
N LEU A 227 -15.73 15.53 2.88
CA LEU A 227 -16.05 14.20 3.40
C LEU A 227 -16.21 14.18 4.92
N ILE A 228 -15.49 15.04 5.65
CA ILE A 228 -15.64 15.16 7.11
C ILE A 228 -17.08 15.61 7.47
N ASP A 229 -17.68 16.52 6.70
CA ASP A 229 -19.08 16.93 6.90
C ASP A 229 -20.08 15.78 6.70
N PHE A 230 -19.71 14.76 5.93
CA PHE A 230 -20.48 13.54 5.77
C PHE A 230 -20.18 12.47 6.84
N GLY A 231 -19.31 12.79 7.81
CA GLY A 231 -18.94 11.89 8.90
C GLY A 231 -17.83 10.89 8.55
N TYR A 232 -17.07 11.13 7.50
CA TYR A 232 -16.00 10.24 7.06
C TYR A 232 -14.62 10.82 7.36
N HIS A 233 -13.73 9.97 7.85
CA HIS A 233 -12.30 10.28 7.84
C HIS A 233 -11.81 10.38 6.38
N ALA A 234 -11.09 11.45 6.08
CA ALA A 234 -10.60 11.66 4.72
C ALA A 234 -9.63 10.55 4.28
N PRO A 235 -9.75 10.07 3.03
CA PRO A 235 -8.75 9.17 2.43
C PRO A 235 -7.37 9.84 2.35
N THR A 236 -6.31 9.04 2.18
CA THR A 236 -4.96 9.54 1.93
C THR A 236 -4.94 10.41 0.67
N MET A 237 -4.45 11.65 0.81
CA MET A 237 -4.39 12.63 -0.26
C MET A 237 -3.02 12.71 -0.92
N SER A 238 -2.98 13.01 -2.21
CA SER A 238 -1.75 13.26 -2.98
C SER A 238 -0.68 12.18 -2.84
N TRP A 239 -1.11 10.95 -2.70
CA TRP A 239 -0.25 9.78 -2.62
C TRP A 239 -0.94 8.57 -3.31
N PRO A 240 -0.21 7.78 -4.11
CA PRO A 240 1.20 7.92 -4.52
C PRO A 240 1.43 9.03 -5.55
N VAL A 241 0.39 9.61 -6.11
CA VAL A 241 0.43 10.65 -7.13
C VAL A 241 -0.19 11.93 -6.58
N ALA A 242 0.48 13.08 -6.78
CA ALA A 242 -0.05 14.38 -6.40
C ALA A 242 -1.41 14.66 -7.09
N GLY A 243 -2.36 15.21 -6.34
CA GLY A 243 -3.70 15.53 -6.84
C GLY A 243 -4.64 14.32 -6.93
N THR A 244 -4.37 13.25 -6.19
CA THR A 244 -5.23 12.06 -6.10
C THR A 244 -5.71 11.83 -4.68
N ILE A 245 -6.69 10.94 -4.52
CA ILE A 245 -7.05 10.32 -3.23
C ILE A 245 -6.95 8.81 -3.36
N MET A 246 -6.43 8.17 -2.30
CA MET A 246 -6.34 6.72 -2.20
C MET A 246 -7.44 6.21 -1.26
N ILE A 247 -8.27 5.31 -1.74
CA ILE A 247 -9.36 4.70 -0.99
C ILE A 247 -9.03 3.23 -0.74
N GLU A 248 -8.86 2.88 0.53
CA GLU A 248 -8.63 1.51 1.00
C GLU A 248 -9.73 1.13 2.00
N PRO A 249 -10.80 0.44 1.56
CA PRO A 249 -11.93 0.10 2.43
C PRO A 249 -11.64 -1.02 3.43
N THR A 250 -10.60 -1.82 3.18
CA THR A 250 -10.27 -3.05 3.91
C THR A 250 -11.39 -4.10 3.88
N GLU A 251 -11.28 -5.15 4.69
CA GLU A 251 -12.32 -6.17 4.89
C GLU A 251 -13.29 -5.81 6.01
N SER A 252 -12.99 -4.80 6.81
CA SER A 252 -13.77 -4.46 8.01
C SER A 252 -15.01 -3.64 7.70
N GLU A 253 -15.07 -2.96 6.55
CA GLU A 253 -16.24 -2.19 6.17
C GLU A 253 -17.33 -3.07 5.56
N ASN A 254 -18.57 -2.91 6.04
CA ASN A 254 -19.72 -3.60 5.47
C ASN A 254 -20.27 -2.87 4.23
N LEU A 255 -21.10 -3.57 3.45
CA LEU A 255 -21.62 -3.04 2.20
C LEU A 255 -22.45 -1.75 2.40
N GLU A 256 -23.24 -1.66 3.47
CA GLU A 256 -24.05 -0.46 3.76
C GLU A 256 -23.17 0.76 4.01
N GLU A 257 -22.06 0.61 4.73
CA GLU A 257 -21.13 1.71 5.01
C GLU A 257 -20.37 2.12 3.75
N ILE A 258 -19.93 1.16 2.93
CA ILE A 258 -19.33 1.41 1.63
C ILE A 258 -20.31 2.16 0.71
N ASP A 259 -21.57 1.78 0.71
CA ASP A 259 -22.60 2.45 -0.07
C ASP A 259 -22.85 3.89 0.39
N LYS A 260 -22.89 4.15 1.69
CA LYS A 260 -23.00 5.50 2.25
C LYS A 260 -21.79 6.36 1.85
N PHE A 261 -20.57 5.81 1.96
CA PHE A 261 -19.35 6.49 1.55
C PHE A 261 -19.36 6.85 0.06
N CYS A 262 -19.68 5.91 -0.82
CA CYS A 262 -19.79 6.18 -2.25
C CYS A 262 -20.87 7.23 -2.55
N ASN A 263 -22.01 7.17 -1.87
CA ASN A 263 -23.09 8.15 -2.04
C ASN A 263 -22.67 9.55 -1.56
N ALA A 264 -21.82 9.66 -0.52
CA ALA A 264 -21.24 10.94 -0.09
C ALA A 264 -20.36 11.52 -1.21
N LEU A 265 -19.46 10.72 -1.78
CA LEU A 265 -18.62 11.15 -2.90
C LEU A 265 -19.45 11.56 -4.13
N ILE A 266 -20.50 10.82 -4.48
CA ILE A 266 -21.40 11.17 -5.59
C ILE A 266 -22.15 12.50 -5.30
N LYS A 267 -22.55 12.75 -4.06
CA LYS A 267 -23.14 14.06 -3.66
C LYS A 267 -22.12 15.19 -3.80
N ILE A 268 -20.90 14.98 -3.33
CA ILE A 268 -19.80 15.92 -3.49
C ILE A 268 -19.54 16.22 -4.97
N LYS A 269 -19.56 15.21 -5.85
CA LYS A 269 -19.43 15.43 -7.30
C LYS A 269 -20.55 16.31 -7.87
N LYS A 270 -21.78 16.16 -7.37
CA LYS A 270 -22.90 17.03 -7.77
C LYS A 270 -22.65 18.48 -7.33
N GLU A 271 -22.12 18.71 -6.12
CA GLU A 271 -21.72 20.05 -5.66
C GLU A 271 -20.60 20.64 -6.54
N ILE A 272 -19.59 19.83 -6.90
CA ILE A 272 -18.54 20.23 -7.85
C ILE A 272 -19.13 20.66 -9.19
N ASN A 273 -20.10 19.93 -9.73
CA ASN A 273 -20.77 20.27 -10.99
C ASN A 273 -21.54 21.60 -10.89
N LEU A 274 -22.01 21.98 -9.70
CA LEU A 274 -22.62 23.31 -9.47
C LEU A 274 -21.56 24.42 -9.53
N VAL A 275 -20.34 24.18 -9.07
CA VAL A 275 -19.22 25.11 -9.23
C VAL A 275 -18.81 25.22 -10.71
N GLU A 276 -18.68 24.08 -11.39
CA GLU A 276 -18.32 24.02 -12.84
C GLU A 276 -19.35 24.78 -13.70
N SER A 277 -20.64 24.68 -13.37
CA SER A 277 -21.74 25.39 -14.06
C SER A 277 -21.98 26.83 -13.58
N SER A 278 -21.12 27.37 -12.72
CA SER A 278 -21.23 28.73 -12.16
C SER A 278 -22.53 28.97 -11.37
N LYS A 279 -23.18 27.89 -10.89
CA LYS A 279 -24.33 28.00 -9.96
C LYS A 279 -23.85 28.18 -8.50
N PHE A 280 -22.67 27.72 -8.18
CA PHE A 280 -21.96 28.08 -6.96
C PHE A 280 -20.76 28.96 -7.30
N ASP A 281 -20.43 29.86 -6.40
CA ASP A 281 -19.23 30.69 -6.51
C ASP A 281 -17.96 29.78 -6.45
N LYS A 282 -16.90 30.17 -7.17
CA LYS A 282 -15.67 29.37 -7.23
C LYS A 282 -14.83 29.43 -5.95
N ILE A 283 -14.98 30.49 -5.18
CA ILE A 283 -14.19 30.77 -3.97
C ILE A 283 -15.04 30.58 -2.72
N ASP A 284 -16.30 31.05 -2.75
CA ASP A 284 -17.23 30.93 -1.62
C ASP A 284 -18.31 29.86 -1.92
N ASN A 285 -18.07 28.66 -1.49
CA ASN A 285 -18.96 27.52 -1.71
C ASN A 285 -18.78 26.44 -0.60
N PRO A 286 -19.74 25.52 -0.44
CA PRO A 286 -19.67 24.52 0.62
C PRO A 286 -18.42 23.62 0.61
N LEU A 287 -17.78 23.42 -0.54
CA LEU A 287 -16.57 22.59 -0.66
C LEU A 287 -15.33 23.37 -0.16
N LYS A 288 -15.23 24.65 -0.50
CA LYS A 288 -14.13 25.52 -0.08
C LYS A 288 -14.20 25.86 1.40
N ASN A 289 -15.43 25.99 1.93
CA ASN A 289 -15.68 26.37 3.32
C ASN A 289 -15.70 25.17 4.28
N ALA A 290 -15.65 23.95 3.76
CA ALA A 290 -15.60 22.73 4.57
C ALA A 290 -14.31 22.68 5.43
N PRO A 291 -14.36 22.03 6.64
CA PRO A 291 -15.54 21.38 7.25
C PRO A 291 -16.44 22.38 7.96
N HIS A 292 -17.75 22.02 8.12
CA HIS A 292 -18.77 22.81 8.79
C HIS A 292 -19.10 22.27 10.18
#